data_4e6993ee9fe1ddbd05786b12c46dbde7
#
_entry.id   4e6993ee9fe1ddbd05786b12c46dbde7
#
_cell.length_a   1.000
_cell.length_b   1.000
_cell.length_c   1.000
_cell.angle_alpha   90.00
_cell.angle_beta   90.00
_cell.angle_gamma   90.00
#
_symmetry.space_group_name_H-M   'P 1'
#
loop_
_entity.id
_entity.type
_entity.pdbx_description
1 polymer ?
#
loop_
_entity_poly.entity_id
_entity_poly.type
_entity_poly.pdbx_seq_one_letter_code
_entity_poly.pdbx_strand_id
1 'polypeptide(L)'
;MLRRESIGDKYLNKSEQGFSLLELMAVILIIAIAATMTMPLLQHQIAAREIDTIARRFIAHAHFARQQAIHLGQPFLLMPTVRGDWSSGWVVKSGCIGKSANAACIEKRWFIQGNIQPIHFKSNGKQFIDPNTGKKGILFNASGAAKTAQGGFVANRLVLGHERVPDLERQMILGSGGRWRICDPATDAKRCH
;
A
#
# COMPACT_ATOMS: atom_id res chain seq x y z
N MET A 1 16.78 -64.41 -59.75
CA MET A 1 15.53 -64.54 -58.97
C MET A 1 15.69 -63.71 -57.71
N LEU A 2 15.19 -62.50 -57.72
CA LEU A 2 15.24 -61.59 -56.58
C LEU A 2 13.80 -61.32 -56.12
N ARG A 3 13.48 -61.79 -54.93
CA ARG A 3 12.17 -61.68 -54.30
C ARG A 3 12.09 -60.31 -53.64
N ARG A 4 11.14 -59.46 -54.12
CA ARG A 4 10.84 -58.15 -53.58
C ARG A 4 9.88 -58.34 -52.40
N GLU A 5 10.32 -58.11 -51.18
CA GLU A 5 9.46 -58.05 -50.02
C GLU A 5 8.81 -56.69 -49.98
N SER A 6 7.46 -56.71 -49.99
CA SER A 6 6.61 -55.54 -49.84
C SER A 6 6.51 -55.20 -48.33
N ILE A 7 7.11 -54.12 -47.94
CA ILE A 7 6.92 -53.55 -46.61
C ILE A 7 5.56 -52.85 -46.60
N GLY A 8 4.58 -53.50 -45.96
CA GLY A 8 3.27 -52.93 -45.77
C GLY A 8 3.32 -51.80 -44.73
N ASP A 9 3.10 -50.55 -45.18
CA ASP A 9 2.87 -49.41 -44.33
C ASP A 9 1.59 -49.58 -43.52
N LYS A 10 1.73 -49.97 -42.25
CA LYS A 10 0.68 -49.85 -41.25
C LYS A 10 0.52 -48.38 -40.88
N TYR A 11 -0.21 -47.61 -41.65
CA TYR A 11 -0.73 -46.34 -41.18
C TYR A 11 -1.70 -46.59 -40.04
N LEU A 12 -1.26 -46.32 -38.81
CA LEU A 12 -2.12 -46.29 -37.66
C LEU A 12 -3.10 -45.12 -37.87
N ASN A 13 -4.30 -45.49 -38.25
CA ASN A 13 -5.44 -44.56 -38.38
C ASN A 13 -5.79 -44.12 -36.93
N LYS A 14 -5.12 -43.06 -36.46
CA LYS A 14 -5.45 -42.41 -35.20
C LYS A 14 -6.78 -41.69 -35.42
N SER A 15 -7.86 -42.30 -34.96
CA SER A 15 -9.18 -41.67 -34.98
C SER A 15 -9.11 -40.37 -34.15
N GLU A 16 -9.14 -39.25 -34.81
CA GLU A 16 -9.33 -37.96 -34.16
C GLU A 16 -10.78 -37.93 -33.62
N GLN A 17 -10.92 -38.21 -32.33
CA GLN A 17 -12.19 -38.07 -31.65
C GLN A 17 -12.45 -36.59 -31.41
N GLY A 18 -13.33 -35.98 -32.19
CA GLY A 18 -13.80 -34.63 -31.96
C GLY A 18 -14.62 -34.53 -30.68
N PHE A 19 -14.49 -33.42 -29.95
CA PHE A 19 -15.30 -33.13 -28.76
C PHE A 19 -16.79 -33.05 -29.13
N SER A 20 -17.63 -33.73 -28.34
CA SER A 20 -19.08 -33.63 -28.46
C SER A 20 -19.56 -32.25 -28.00
N LEU A 21 -20.56 -31.67 -28.63
CA LEU A 21 -21.20 -30.43 -28.24
C LEU A 21 -21.68 -30.47 -26.79
N LEU A 22 -22.21 -31.62 -26.35
CA LEU A 22 -22.64 -31.85 -24.97
C LEU A 22 -21.49 -31.80 -23.99
N GLU A 23 -20.32 -32.34 -24.33
CA GLU A 23 -19.13 -32.32 -23.50
C GLU A 23 -18.62 -30.88 -23.31
N LEU A 24 -18.63 -30.05 -24.38
CA LEU A 24 -18.28 -28.64 -24.29
C LEU A 24 -19.24 -27.86 -23.39
N MET A 25 -20.56 -28.13 -23.49
CA MET A 25 -21.55 -27.53 -22.61
C MET A 25 -21.34 -27.93 -21.14
N ALA A 26 -21.01 -29.20 -20.87
CA ALA A 26 -20.70 -29.66 -19.51
C ALA A 26 -19.45 -28.96 -18.93
N VAL A 27 -18.40 -28.82 -19.73
CA VAL A 27 -17.16 -28.14 -19.32
C VAL A 27 -17.44 -26.67 -18.98
N ILE A 28 -18.17 -25.94 -19.83
CA ILE A 28 -18.52 -24.54 -19.57
C ILE A 28 -19.34 -24.41 -18.28
N LEU A 29 -20.27 -25.30 -18.03
CA LEU A 29 -21.08 -25.32 -16.81
C LEU A 29 -20.21 -25.50 -15.56
N ILE A 30 -19.28 -26.45 -15.60
CA ILE A 30 -18.35 -26.68 -14.47
C ILE A 30 -17.48 -25.46 -14.23
N ILE A 31 -16.93 -24.85 -15.29
CA ILE A 31 -16.11 -23.63 -15.18
C ILE A 31 -16.94 -22.47 -14.59
N ALA A 32 -18.18 -22.29 -15.02
CA ALA A 32 -19.06 -21.25 -14.51
C ALA A 32 -19.31 -21.40 -12.99
N ILE A 33 -19.59 -22.62 -12.54
CA ILE A 33 -19.76 -22.91 -11.10
C ILE A 33 -18.48 -22.63 -10.32
N ALA A 34 -17.33 -23.11 -10.81
CA ALA A 34 -16.04 -22.89 -10.17
C ALA A 34 -15.67 -21.40 -10.09
N ALA A 35 -15.95 -20.63 -11.15
CA ALA A 35 -15.70 -19.20 -11.20
C ALA A 35 -16.47 -18.41 -10.13
N THR A 36 -17.75 -18.77 -9.88
CA THR A 36 -18.55 -18.09 -8.85
C THR A 36 -18.01 -18.28 -7.44
N MET A 37 -17.39 -19.42 -7.13
CA MET A 37 -16.81 -19.70 -5.82
C MET A 37 -15.44 -19.02 -5.62
N THR A 38 -14.66 -18.86 -6.69
CA THR A 38 -13.30 -18.28 -6.59
C THR A 38 -13.26 -16.77 -6.59
N MET A 39 -14.27 -16.11 -7.16
CA MET A 39 -14.32 -14.65 -7.31
C MET A 39 -14.18 -13.88 -5.97
N PRO A 40 -14.94 -14.20 -4.89
CA PRO A 40 -14.82 -13.47 -3.63
C PRO A 40 -13.46 -13.62 -2.97
N LEU A 41 -12.84 -14.79 -3.06
CA LEU A 41 -11.49 -15.02 -2.52
C LEU A 41 -10.45 -14.19 -3.25
N LEU A 42 -10.55 -14.08 -4.57
CA LEU A 42 -9.64 -13.29 -5.39
C LEU A 42 -9.76 -11.79 -5.08
N GLN A 43 -10.99 -11.28 -4.90
CA GLN A 43 -11.23 -9.89 -4.54
C GLN A 43 -10.60 -9.53 -3.20
N HIS A 44 -10.70 -10.41 -2.19
CA HIS A 44 -10.07 -10.22 -0.90
C HIS A 44 -8.54 -10.17 -1.01
N GLN A 45 -7.93 -11.06 -1.79
CA GLN A 45 -6.48 -11.06 -2.00
C GLN A 45 -5.99 -9.81 -2.73
N ILE A 46 -6.72 -9.33 -3.74
CA ILE A 46 -6.41 -8.09 -4.45
C ILE A 46 -6.45 -6.91 -3.48
N ALA A 47 -7.54 -6.78 -2.72
CA ALA A 47 -7.70 -5.72 -1.72
C ALA A 47 -6.58 -5.73 -0.66
N ALA A 48 -6.17 -6.92 -0.20
CA ALA A 48 -5.06 -7.06 0.75
C ALA A 48 -3.74 -6.55 0.17
N ARG A 49 -3.45 -6.86 -1.09
CA ARG A 49 -2.23 -6.36 -1.78
C ARG A 49 -2.29 -4.85 -2.02
N GLU A 50 -3.46 -4.31 -2.37
CA GLU A 50 -3.66 -2.87 -2.55
C GLU A 50 -3.36 -2.12 -1.25
N ILE A 51 -3.93 -2.53 -0.11
CA ILE A 51 -3.66 -1.91 1.20
C ILE A 51 -2.18 -2.03 1.58
N ASP A 52 -1.58 -3.20 1.45
CA ASP A 52 -0.17 -3.41 1.77
C ASP A 52 0.75 -2.52 0.91
N THR A 53 0.40 -2.34 -0.36
CA THR A 53 1.14 -1.46 -1.27
C THR A 53 1.10 -0.01 -0.81
N ILE A 54 -0.07 0.49 -0.46
CA ILE A 54 -0.24 1.86 0.05
C ILE A 54 0.45 2.05 1.41
N ALA A 55 0.31 1.08 2.32
CA ALA A 55 0.97 1.12 3.62
C ALA A 55 2.50 1.19 3.48
N ARG A 56 3.09 0.35 2.63
CA ARG A 56 4.54 0.34 2.36
C ARG A 56 4.99 1.63 1.70
N ARG A 57 4.22 2.18 0.75
CA ARG A 57 4.52 3.45 0.09
C ARG A 57 4.50 4.60 1.08
N PHE A 58 3.50 4.67 1.96
CA PHE A 58 3.43 5.68 3.01
C PHE A 58 4.68 5.62 3.91
N ILE A 59 5.03 4.41 4.36
CA ILE A 59 6.20 4.20 5.21
C ILE A 59 7.51 4.54 4.48
N ALA A 60 7.63 4.22 3.21
CA ALA A 60 8.80 4.59 2.40
C ALA A 60 8.97 6.11 2.32
N HIS A 61 7.88 6.85 2.09
CA HIS A 61 7.92 8.31 2.08
C HIS A 61 8.21 8.90 3.47
N ALA A 62 7.69 8.28 4.54
CA ALA A 62 8.01 8.68 5.92
C ALA A 62 9.48 8.43 6.27
N HIS A 63 10.05 7.29 5.86
CA HIS A 63 11.47 7.00 6.00
C HIS A 63 12.34 7.97 5.20
N PHE A 64 11.94 8.28 3.98
CA PHE A 64 12.63 9.29 3.18
C PHE A 64 12.63 10.65 3.89
N ALA A 65 11.48 11.11 4.36
CA ALA A 65 11.39 12.38 5.11
C ALA A 65 12.32 12.39 6.34
N ARG A 66 12.34 11.28 7.07
CA ARG A 66 13.24 11.10 8.23
C ARG A 66 14.71 11.13 7.82
N GLN A 67 15.10 10.42 6.78
CA GLN A 67 16.49 10.37 6.30
C GLN A 67 16.96 11.75 5.81
N GLN A 68 16.11 12.46 5.07
CA GLN A 68 16.41 13.81 4.62
C GLN A 68 16.53 14.81 5.79
N ALA A 69 15.69 14.66 6.82
CA ALA A 69 15.79 15.47 8.02
C ALA A 69 17.17 15.33 8.71
N ILE A 70 17.65 14.09 8.81
CA ILE A 70 18.98 13.78 9.38
C ILE A 70 20.09 14.31 8.47
N HIS A 71 20.01 14.01 7.16
CA HIS A 71 21.07 14.33 6.20
C HIS A 71 21.26 15.83 6.02
N LEU A 72 20.17 16.58 5.94
CA LEU A 72 20.20 18.02 5.72
C LEU A 72 20.21 18.84 7.02
N GLY A 73 20.13 18.20 8.18
CA GLY A 73 20.10 18.88 9.49
C GLY A 73 18.89 19.79 9.69
N GLN A 74 17.81 19.60 8.92
CA GLN A 74 16.61 20.44 8.95
C GLN A 74 15.33 19.62 9.07
N PRO A 75 14.24 20.18 9.62
CA PRO A 75 13.00 19.45 9.78
C PRO A 75 12.35 19.12 8.44
N PHE A 76 11.73 17.93 8.37
CA PHE A 76 10.90 17.49 7.26
C PHE A 76 9.49 17.15 7.73
N LEU A 77 8.52 17.45 6.88
CA LEU A 77 7.10 17.26 7.12
C LEU A 77 6.51 16.23 6.16
N LEU A 78 5.75 15.29 6.70
CA LEU A 78 4.85 14.44 5.97
C LEU A 78 3.43 14.89 6.30
N MET A 79 2.70 15.41 5.32
CA MET A 79 1.40 16.07 5.51
C MET A 79 0.36 15.54 4.54
N PRO A 80 -0.92 15.43 4.95
CA PRO A 80 -2.01 15.17 4.03
C PRO A 80 -2.17 16.33 3.03
N THR A 81 -2.57 16.01 1.79
CA THR A 81 -2.83 17.02 0.74
C THR A 81 -4.03 17.90 1.08
N VAL A 82 -5.10 17.30 1.59
CA VAL A 82 -6.25 18.00 2.12
C VAL A 82 -6.17 18.01 3.65
N ARG A 83 -6.54 19.13 4.26
CA ARG A 83 -6.41 19.35 5.69
C ARG A 83 -7.09 18.26 6.53
N GLY A 84 -6.27 17.47 7.23
CA GLY A 84 -6.73 16.44 8.16
C GLY A 84 -7.18 15.13 7.52
N ASP A 85 -7.18 15.02 6.19
CA ASP A 85 -7.57 13.80 5.48
C ASP A 85 -6.39 13.17 4.75
N TRP A 86 -5.88 12.07 5.30
CA TRP A 86 -4.82 11.28 4.69
C TRP A 86 -5.28 10.50 3.46
N SER A 87 -6.59 10.25 3.31
CA SER A 87 -7.16 9.52 2.17
C SER A 87 -7.06 10.30 0.87
N SER A 88 -7.02 11.65 0.97
CA SER A 88 -6.76 12.53 -0.17
C SER A 88 -5.34 12.43 -0.73
N GLY A 89 -4.46 11.67 -0.06
CA GLY A 89 -3.05 11.57 -0.36
C GLY A 89 -2.19 12.41 0.60
N TRP A 90 -0.88 12.43 0.36
CA TRP A 90 0.09 13.13 1.21
C TRP A 90 1.24 13.72 0.41
N VAL A 91 1.94 14.65 1.04
CA VAL A 91 3.13 15.31 0.51
C VAL A 91 4.27 15.26 1.51
N VAL A 92 5.48 15.00 1.03
CA VAL A 92 6.72 15.18 1.79
C VAL A 92 7.35 16.49 1.38
N LYS A 93 7.64 17.33 2.35
CA LYS A 93 8.26 18.63 2.14
C LYS A 93 9.30 18.97 3.22
N SER A 94 10.27 19.83 2.88
CA SER A 94 11.13 20.45 3.91
C SER A 94 10.30 21.40 4.77
N GLY A 95 10.54 21.42 6.09
CA GLY A 95 9.77 22.21 7.03
C GLY A 95 10.48 23.47 7.45
N CYS A 96 9.85 24.61 7.27
CA CYS A 96 10.25 25.84 7.93
C CYS A 96 9.46 25.96 9.23
N ILE A 97 10.11 25.68 10.37
CA ILE A 97 9.47 25.70 11.67
C ILE A 97 10.04 26.85 12.50
N GLY A 98 9.13 27.65 13.05
CA GLY A 98 9.43 28.74 13.97
C GLY A 98 9.44 30.13 13.32
N LYS A 99 9.62 31.14 14.17
CA LYS A 99 9.63 32.56 13.79
C LYS A 99 10.78 32.97 12.86
N SER A 100 11.69 32.07 12.53
CA SER A 100 12.69 32.21 11.47
C SER A 100 12.18 31.84 10.09
N ALA A 101 10.95 32.17 9.77
CA ALA A 101 10.51 32.29 8.38
C ALA A 101 11.16 33.52 7.71
N ASN A 102 12.43 33.80 8.06
CA ASN A 102 13.25 34.75 7.32
C ASN A 102 13.37 34.20 5.89
N ALA A 103 13.35 35.08 4.92
CA ALA A 103 13.27 34.96 3.46
C ALA A 103 14.11 33.83 2.78
N ALA A 104 14.81 32.99 3.52
CA ALA A 104 15.72 31.96 3.02
C ALA A 104 15.18 30.51 3.12
N CYS A 105 14.03 30.28 3.78
CA CYS A 105 13.50 28.93 3.89
C CYS A 105 12.57 28.60 2.71
N ILE A 106 13.13 27.98 1.68
CA ILE A 106 12.37 27.52 0.51
C ILE A 106 11.71 26.20 0.87
N GLU A 107 10.38 26.21 0.99
CA GLU A 107 9.59 25.01 1.15
C GLU A 107 9.64 24.19 -0.15
N LYS A 108 10.45 23.14 -0.16
CA LYS A 108 10.56 22.23 -1.30
C LYS A 108 9.69 20.98 -1.09
N ARG A 109 8.84 20.69 -2.06
CA ARG A 109 8.09 19.42 -2.11
C ARG A 109 8.97 18.36 -2.78
N TRP A 110 9.07 17.19 -2.15
CA TRP A 110 9.89 16.08 -2.63
C TRP A 110 9.06 14.96 -3.24
N PHE A 111 7.97 14.60 -2.58
CA PHE A 111 7.03 13.59 -3.04
C PHE A 111 5.59 14.06 -2.86
N ILE A 112 4.75 13.71 -3.83
CA ILE A 112 3.31 13.94 -3.78
C ILE A 112 2.63 12.61 -4.10
N GLN A 113 1.84 12.10 -3.16
CA GLN A 113 0.92 11.00 -3.37
C GLN A 113 -0.48 11.59 -3.54
N GLY A 114 -1.14 11.25 -4.63
CA GLY A 114 -2.54 11.62 -4.86
C GLY A 114 -3.52 10.75 -4.09
N ASN A 115 -4.80 10.88 -4.41
CA ASN A 115 -5.88 10.08 -3.84
C ASN A 115 -5.56 8.59 -3.89
N ILE A 116 -5.89 7.87 -2.80
CA ILE A 116 -5.58 6.45 -2.62
C ILE A 116 -6.80 5.53 -2.72
N GLN A 117 -7.96 6.05 -3.15
CA GLN A 117 -9.15 5.20 -3.34
C GLN A 117 -8.81 3.95 -4.18
N PRO A 118 -9.38 2.78 -3.85
CA PRO A 118 -10.43 2.48 -2.87
C PRO A 118 -9.95 2.29 -1.41
N ILE A 119 -8.74 2.71 -1.09
CA ILE A 119 -8.18 2.64 0.25
C ILE A 119 -8.44 3.97 0.97
N HIS A 120 -8.73 3.90 2.27
CA HIS A 120 -8.96 5.07 3.09
C HIS A 120 -8.32 4.91 4.48
N PHE A 121 -8.06 6.03 5.13
CA PHE A 121 -7.60 6.03 6.51
C PHE A 121 -8.79 6.02 7.46
N LYS A 122 -8.98 4.93 8.23
CA LYS A 122 -9.99 4.84 9.30
C LYS A 122 -9.63 5.67 10.53
N SER A 123 -8.33 5.93 10.73
CA SER A 123 -7.83 6.70 11.86
C SER A 123 -6.70 7.62 11.42
N ASN A 124 -6.80 8.89 11.81
CA ASN A 124 -5.79 9.91 11.51
C ASN A 124 -4.66 10.00 12.55
N GLY A 125 -4.74 9.22 13.63
CA GLY A 125 -3.73 9.20 14.69
C GLY A 125 -3.46 10.56 15.34
N LYS A 126 -2.39 10.64 16.15
CA LYS A 126 -1.86 11.90 16.68
C LYS A 126 -1.02 12.56 15.59
N GLN A 127 -1.27 13.84 15.34
CA GLN A 127 -0.60 14.60 14.29
C GLN A 127 0.13 15.80 14.88
N PHE A 128 1.26 16.14 14.25
CA PHE A 128 1.88 17.42 14.45
C PHE A 128 0.98 18.53 13.87
N ILE A 129 0.87 19.63 14.57
CA ILE A 129 0.20 20.84 14.07
C ILE A 129 1.27 21.87 13.77
N ASP A 130 1.39 22.25 12.50
CA ASP A 130 2.28 23.34 12.10
C ASP A 130 1.75 24.64 12.69
N PRO A 131 2.53 25.33 13.56
CA PRO A 131 2.07 26.54 14.22
C PRO A 131 1.81 27.70 13.24
N ASN A 132 2.47 27.71 12.08
CA ASN A 132 2.33 28.80 11.10
C ASN A 132 1.11 28.58 10.18
N THR A 133 0.85 27.35 9.77
CA THR A 133 -0.20 27.05 8.80
C THR A 133 -1.42 26.36 9.40
N GLY A 134 -1.34 25.90 10.64
CA GLY A 134 -2.37 25.12 11.33
C GLY A 134 -2.63 23.75 10.63
N LYS A 135 -1.80 23.38 9.66
CA LYS A 135 -1.93 22.09 8.96
C LYS A 135 -1.42 20.95 9.81
N LYS A 136 -2.10 19.83 9.77
CA LYS A 136 -1.74 18.63 10.54
C LYS A 136 -0.86 17.71 9.70
N GLY A 137 0.16 17.14 10.34
CA GLY A 137 1.11 16.22 9.68
C GLY A 137 1.99 15.50 10.69
N ILE A 138 3.05 14.88 10.21
CA ILE A 138 4.12 14.26 11.00
C ILE A 138 5.40 15.02 10.73
N LEU A 139 6.02 15.52 11.80
CA LEU A 139 7.30 16.22 11.73
C LEU A 139 8.44 15.30 12.12
N PHE A 140 9.45 15.24 11.28
CA PHE A 140 10.76 14.66 11.61
C PHE A 140 11.75 15.81 11.84
N ASN A 141 12.37 15.86 13.01
CA ASN A 141 13.40 16.86 13.31
C ASN A 141 14.77 16.44 12.74
N ALA A 142 15.78 17.29 12.87
CA ALA A 142 17.15 17.04 12.40
C ALA A 142 17.80 15.78 13.00
N SER A 143 17.33 15.28 14.15
CA SER A 143 17.79 14.00 14.71
C SER A 143 17.00 12.79 14.19
N GLY A 144 16.03 12.99 13.28
CA GLY A 144 15.18 11.94 12.73
C GLY A 144 14.09 11.44 13.68
N ALA A 145 13.87 12.11 14.80
CA ALA A 145 12.78 11.77 15.71
C ALA A 145 11.48 12.43 15.26
N ALA A 146 10.37 11.68 15.34
CA ALA A 146 9.05 12.26 15.13
C ALA A 146 8.66 13.11 16.34
N LYS A 147 8.28 14.37 16.10
CA LYS A 147 8.01 15.37 17.14
C LYS A 147 6.62 15.98 17.02
N THR A 148 6.05 16.38 18.14
CA THR A 148 4.90 17.29 18.20
C THR A 148 5.33 18.73 18.00
N ALA A 149 4.36 19.65 17.83
CA ALA A 149 4.61 21.10 17.78
C ALA A 149 5.33 21.61 19.04
N GLN A 150 5.10 20.97 20.19
CA GLN A 150 5.69 21.32 21.48
C GLN A 150 7.03 20.61 21.74
N GLY A 151 7.57 19.89 20.75
CA GLY A 151 8.85 19.18 20.84
C GLY A 151 8.80 17.81 21.52
N GLY A 152 7.63 17.35 21.97
CA GLY A 152 7.43 16.02 22.53
C GLY A 152 7.55 14.92 21.46
N PHE A 153 7.74 13.67 21.88
CA PHE A 153 7.74 12.53 20.97
C PHE A 153 6.34 12.21 20.46
N VAL A 154 6.24 11.85 19.17
CA VAL A 154 5.01 11.35 18.57
C VAL A 154 5.12 9.83 18.44
N ALA A 155 4.30 9.12 19.21
CA ALA A 155 3.89 7.76 18.87
C ALA A 155 2.57 7.87 18.12
N ASN A 156 2.45 7.25 16.97
CA ASN A 156 1.27 7.39 16.14
C ASN A 156 0.80 6.04 15.61
N ARG A 157 -0.51 5.90 15.48
CA ARG A 157 -1.14 4.73 14.86
C ARG A 157 -2.08 5.23 13.78
N LEU A 158 -1.85 4.80 12.56
CA LEU A 158 -2.71 5.05 11.42
C LEU A 158 -3.32 3.72 10.98
N VAL A 159 -4.61 3.71 10.73
CA VAL A 159 -5.34 2.50 10.33
C VAL A 159 -5.84 2.71 8.91
N LEU A 160 -5.45 1.81 8.03
CA LEU A 160 -5.94 1.73 6.66
C LEU A 160 -7.10 0.73 6.58
N GLY A 161 -8.13 1.07 5.83
CA GLY A 161 -9.23 0.21 5.45
C GLY A 161 -9.42 0.19 3.94
N HIS A 162 -10.25 -0.74 3.46
CA HIS A 162 -10.58 -0.88 2.05
C HIS A 162 -12.10 -0.81 1.83
N GLU A 163 -12.57 -0.01 0.87
CA GLU A 163 -14.02 0.22 0.65
C GLU A 163 -14.78 -1.05 0.25
N ARG A 164 -14.18 -1.90 -0.59
CA ARG A 164 -14.79 -3.14 -1.07
C ARG A 164 -14.74 -4.31 -0.07
N VAL A 165 -13.83 -4.23 0.92
CA VAL A 165 -13.61 -5.28 1.93
C VAL A 165 -13.48 -4.60 3.29
N PRO A 166 -14.61 -4.26 3.95
CA PRO A 166 -14.61 -3.44 5.19
C PRO A 166 -13.86 -4.07 6.37
N ASP A 167 -13.79 -5.40 6.42
CA ASP A 167 -13.11 -6.15 7.48
C ASP A 167 -11.59 -6.17 7.31
N LEU A 168 -11.10 -5.74 6.15
CA LEU A 168 -9.69 -5.73 5.86
C LEU A 168 -9.04 -4.44 6.38
N GLU A 169 -8.11 -4.60 7.32
CA GLU A 169 -7.38 -3.50 7.94
C GLU A 169 -5.87 -3.74 7.94
N ARG A 170 -5.12 -2.65 7.90
CA ARG A 170 -3.69 -2.63 8.22
C ARG A 170 -3.40 -1.47 9.15
N GLN A 171 -2.65 -1.73 10.19
CA GLN A 171 -2.21 -0.72 11.13
C GLN A 171 -0.74 -0.38 10.88
N MET A 172 -0.47 0.90 10.68
CA MET A 172 0.87 1.45 10.60
C MET A 172 1.17 2.14 11.93
N ILE A 173 2.20 1.67 12.62
CA ILE A 173 2.55 2.14 13.95
C ILE A 173 3.91 2.82 13.89
N LEU A 174 3.93 4.09 14.28
CA LEU A 174 5.13 4.89 14.45
C LEU A 174 5.58 4.84 15.92
N GLY A 175 6.75 4.28 16.15
CA GLY A 175 7.40 4.33 17.46
C GLY A 175 8.07 5.68 17.74
N SER A 176 8.35 5.94 19.00
CA SER A 176 8.99 7.20 19.47
C SER A 176 10.33 7.50 18.78
N GLY A 177 11.08 6.47 18.37
CA GLY A 177 12.34 6.62 17.61
C GLY A 177 12.18 6.87 16.11
N GLY A 178 10.95 7.11 15.61
CA GLY A 178 10.70 7.36 14.18
C GLY A 178 10.70 6.10 13.32
N ARG A 179 10.63 4.90 13.92
CA ARG A 179 10.50 3.63 13.20
C ARG A 179 9.04 3.30 12.96
N TRP A 180 8.75 2.84 11.76
CA TRP A 180 7.45 2.34 11.36
C TRP A 180 7.40 0.82 11.34
N ARG A 181 6.25 0.27 11.71
CA ARG A 181 5.92 -1.14 11.52
C ARG A 181 4.50 -1.26 10.98
N ILE A 182 4.27 -2.29 10.19
CA ILE A 182 2.93 -2.67 9.71
C ILE A 182 2.51 -3.90 10.49
N CYS A 183 1.27 -3.93 10.93
CA CYS A 183 0.66 -5.11 11.51
C CYS A 183 -0.73 -5.34 10.90
N ASP A 184 -1.11 -6.61 10.87
CA ASP A 184 -2.44 -7.07 10.50
C ASP A 184 -3.17 -7.46 11.79
N PRO A 185 -4.21 -6.72 12.21
CA PRO A 185 -4.92 -7.02 13.45
C PRO A 185 -5.65 -8.37 13.43
N ALA A 186 -6.00 -8.89 12.24
CA ALA A 186 -6.68 -10.18 12.09
C ALA A 186 -5.74 -11.37 12.32
N THR A 187 -4.47 -11.26 11.89
CA THR A 187 -3.51 -12.37 11.97
C THR A 187 -2.51 -12.22 13.09
N ASP A 188 -2.20 -11.00 13.51
CA ASP A 188 -1.10 -10.72 14.45
C ASP A 188 -1.45 -9.60 15.45
N ALA A 189 -2.56 -9.76 16.14
CA ALA A 189 -3.06 -8.79 17.13
C ALA A 189 -1.98 -8.40 18.17
N LYS A 190 -1.09 -9.32 18.56
CA LYS A 190 -0.02 -9.07 19.54
C LYS A 190 1.03 -8.06 19.05
N ARG A 191 1.29 -8.00 17.76
CA ARG A 191 2.23 -7.01 17.18
C ARG A 191 1.60 -5.64 16.93
N CYS A 192 0.28 -5.54 17.07
CA CYS A 192 -0.45 -4.29 16.90
C CYS A 192 -0.53 -3.45 18.19
N HIS A 193 0.11 -3.89 19.28
CA HIS A 193 0.19 -3.17 20.56
C HIS A 193 1.52 -2.48 20.77
#